data_e7c858a9a8f559770d0aa15f813e454e
#
_entry.id   e7c858a9a8f559770d0aa15f813e454e
#
_cell.length_a   1.000
_cell.length_b   1.000
_cell.length_c   1.000
_cell.angle_alpha   90.00
_cell.angle_beta   90.00
_cell.angle_gamma   90.00
#
_symmetry.space_group_name_H-M   'P 1'
#
loop_
_entity.id
_entity.type
_entity.pdbx_description
1 polymer ?
#
loop_
_entity_poly.entity_id
_entity_poly.type
_entity_poly.pdbx_seq_one_letter_code
_entity_poly.pdbx_strand_id
1 'polypeptide(L)'
;MDLVVLMQNARLQLKPFWPLSVAVCLVYGILIGVPSELNTYGELLSILLAGPLQLGLCIYFLKICNGINPSLSNLFEGFKPLLNVLLAFIIINALTLLGLFFLLVPGIIISLGFSMTYYIIAEHPEMQFNEALECSWKMMDGHKRELFSLHLRFLPWYLIGLLFFVIGVFLVIPWHNLSIASYYQAIKKNNINDR
;
A
#
# COMPACT_ATOMS: atom_id res chain seq x y z
N MET A 1 6.32 8.70 -17.04
CA MET A 1 5.59 9.60 -16.09
C MET A 1 6.59 10.35 -15.21
N ASP A 2 6.40 11.66 -14.95
CA ASP A 2 7.31 12.39 -14.04
C ASP A 2 6.95 12.10 -12.58
N LEU A 3 7.76 11.24 -11.94
CA LEU A 3 7.57 10.82 -10.56
C LEU A 3 7.75 11.97 -9.55
N VAL A 4 8.54 13.00 -9.89
CA VAL A 4 8.73 14.17 -9.00
C VAL A 4 7.45 14.98 -8.91
N VAL A 5 6.83 15.24 -10.06
CA VAL A 5 5.55 15.95 -10.13
C VAL A 5 4.46 15.15 -9.40
N LEU A 6 4.43 13.82 -9.57
CA LEU A 6 3.49 12.96 -8.88
C LEU A 6 3.64 13.04 -7.36
N MET A 7 4.88 12.95 -6.84
CA MET A 7 5.15 13.07 -5.40
C MET A 7 4.77 14.45 -4.85
N GLN A 8 5.02 15.52 -5.60
CA GLN A 8 4.65 16.88 -5.20
C GLN A 8 3.13 17.06 -5.15
N ASN A 9 2.41 16.56 -6.16
CA ASN A 9 0.95 16.61 -6.19
C ASN A 9 0.34 15.78 -5.04
N ALA A 10 0.86 14.60 -4.77
CA ALA A 10 0.45 13.79 -3.62
C ALA A 10 0.66 14.55 -2.30
N ARG A 11 1.79 15.24 -2.14
CA ARG A 11 2.07 16.06 -0.96
C ARG A 11 1.07 17.20 -0.80
N LEU A 12 0.71 17.89 -1.89
CA LEU A 12 -0.27 18.97 -1.85
C LEU A 12 -1.67 18.46 -1.49
N GLN A 13 -2.10 17.34 -2.07
CA GLN A 13 -3.38 16.70 -1.73
C GLN A 13 -3.43 16.23 -0.29
N LEU A 14 -2.32 15.74 0.26
CA LEU A 14 -2.22 15.30 1.65
C LEU A 14 -2.30 16.43 2.66
N LYS A 15 -1.86 17.63 2.28
CA LYS A 15 -1.68 18.76 3.20
C LYS A 15 -2.88 19.02 4.14
N PRO A 16 -4.15 19.06 3.68
CA PRO A 16 -5.31 19.26 4.56
C PRO A 16 -5.60 18.07 5.47
N PHE A 17 -5.21 16.87 5.08
CA PHE A 17 -5.49 15.61 5.79
C PHE A 17 -4.28 15.03 6.52
N TRP A 18 -3.16 15.76 6.58
CA TRP A 18 -1.91 15.24 7.15
C TRP A 18 -2.06 14.71 8.56
N PRO A 19 -2.63 15.45 9.53
CA PRO A 19 -2.76 14.96 10.90
C PRO A 19 -3.61 13.67 10.98
N LEU A 20 -4.71 13.64 10.23
CA LEU A 20 -5.58 12.46 10.18
C LEU A 20 -4.85 11.26 9.55
N SER A 21 -4.09 11.50 8.48
CA SER A 21 -3.33 10.44 7.80
C SER A 21 -2.22 9.86 8.67
N VAL A 22 -1.55 10.70 9.46
CA VAL A 22 -0.58 10.25 10.47
C VAL A 22 -1.29 9.41 11.53
N ALA A 23 -2.44 9.85 12.04
CA ALA A 23 -3.23 9.09 13.01
C ALA A 23 -3.66 7.72 12.47
N VAL A 24 -4.13 7.66 11.21
CA VAL A 24 -4.51 6.39 10.54
C VAL A 24 -3.32 5.45 10.44
N CYS A 25 -2.15 5.96 10.02
CA CYS A 25 -0.92 5.15 9.93
C CYS A 25 -0.42 4.69 11.30
N LEU A 26 -0.56 5.52 12.34
CA LEU A 26 -0.23 5.14 13.72
C LEU A 26 -1.17 4.05 14.24
N VAL A 27 -2.48 4.20 14.06
CA VAL A 27 -3.47 3.17 14.45
C VAL A 27 -3.17 1.86 13.72
N TYR A 28 -2.89 1.90 12.43
CA TYR A 28 -2.46 0.73 11.65
C TYR A 28 -1.22 0.07 12.26
N GLY A 29 -0.17 0.84 12.55
CA GLY A 29 1.06 0.34 13.14
C GLY A 29 0.87 -0.27 14.52
N ILE A 30 0.04 0.35 15.38
CA ILE A 30 -0.29 -0.16 16.72
C ILE A 30 -1.08 -1.47 16.63
N LEU A 31 -2.09 -1.54 15.75
CA LEU A 31 -2.95 -2.73 15.62
C LEU A 31 -2.19 -3.96 15.09
N ILE A 32 -1.12 -3.75 14.33
CA ILE A 32 -0.27 -4.85 13.84
C ILE A 32 0.92 -5.10 14.76
N GLY A 33 1.59 -4.03 15.22
CA GLY A 33 2.83 -4.15 15.96
C GLY A 33 2.64 -4.61 17.40
N VAL A 34 1.64 -4.10 18.13
CA VAL A 34 1.46 -4.46 19.53
C VAL A 34 1.13 -5.95 19.73
N PRO A 35 0.19 -6.55 18.99
CA PRO A 35 -0.09 -7.97 19.17
C PRO A 35 1.12 -8.87 18.85
N SER A 36 1.93 -8.53 17.85
CA SER A 36 3.10 -9.33 17.44
C SER A 36 4.16 -9.46 18.53
N GLU A 37 4.25 -8.50 19.46
CA GLU A 37 5.22 -8.49 20.55
C GLU A 37 4.74 -9.28 21.79
N LEU A 38 3.46 -9.64 21.87
CA LEU A 38 2.91 -10.24 23.09
C LEU A 38 3.23 -11.74 23.21
N ASN A 39 2.94 -12.52 22.17
CA ASN A 39 3.17 -13.96 22.12
C ASN A 39 2.84 -14.55 20.73
N THR A 40 3.00 -15.86 20.54
CA THR A 40 2.68 -16.56 19.29
C THR A 40 1.24 -16.38 18.82
N TYR A 41 0.28 -16.27 19.74
CA TYR A 41 -1.12 -15.99 19.39
C TYR A 41 -1.28 -14.55 18.87
N GLY A 42 -0.52 -13.62 19.41
CA GLY A 42 -0.48 -12.23 18.93
C GLY A 42 0.12 -12.12 17.52
N GLU A 43 1.14 -12.90 17.20
CA GLU A 43 1.67 -12.98 15.83
C GLU A 43 0.62 -13.47 14.83
N LEU A 44 -0.13 -14.53 15.17
CA LEU A 44 -1.22 -15.02 14.33
C LEU A 44 -2.32 -13.97 14.14
N LEU A 45 -2.66 -13.25 15.22
CA LEU A 45 -3.63 -12.16 15.15
C LEU A 45 -3.12 -11.02 14.25
N SER A 46 -1.85 -10.63 14.35
CA SER A 46 -1.25 -9.60 13.51
C SER A 46 -1.29 -9.99 12.03
N ILE A 47 -0.98 -11.25 11.69
CA ILE A 47 -1.06 -11.76 10.32
C ILE A 47 -2.51 -11.70 9.80
N LEU A 48 -3.49 -12.06 10.63
CA LEU A 48 -4.91 -12.04 10.26
C LEU A 48 -5.41 -10.59 10.03
N LEU A 49 -4.93 -9.65 10.82
CA LEU A 49 -5.31 -8.23 10.72
C LEU A 49 -4.58 -7.51 9.57
N ALA A 50 -3.37 -7.95 9.21
CA ALA A 50 -2.51 -7.24 8.26
C ALA A 50 -3.16 -7.05 6.89
N GLY A 51 -3.76 -8.11 6.32
CA GLY A 51 -4.44 -8.03 5.02
C GLY A 51 -5.58 -7.00 5.00
N PRO A 52 -6.61 -7.16 5.86
CA PRO A 52 -7.74 -6.23 5.91
C PRO A 52 -7.32 -4.78 6.23
N LEU A 53 -6.43 -4.57 7.17
CA LEU A 53 -5.95 -3.23 7.50
C LEU A 53 -5.13 -2.61 6.35
N GLN A 54 -4.35 -3.41 5.62
CA GLN A 54 -3.64 -2.95 4.42
C GLN A 54 -4.63 -2.49 3.34
N LEU A 55 -5.70 -3.26 3.10
CA LEU A 55 -6.77 -2.84 2.19
C LEU A 55 -7.43 -1.55 2.68
N GLY A 56 -7.71 -1.45 3.98
CA GLY A 56 -8.27 -0.23 4.58
C GLY A 56 -7.40 1.00 4.36
N LEU A 57 -6.07 0.87 4.46
CA LEU A 57 -5.14 1.94 4.11
C LEU A 57 -5.25 2.32 2.62
N CYS A 58 -5.32 1.34 1.73
CA CYS A 58 -5.49 1.60 0.29
C CYS A 58 -6.79 2.36 0.02
N ILE A 59 -7.91 1.95 0.64
CA ILE A 59 -9.21 2.65 0.54
C ILE A 59 -9.08 4.10 1.03
N TYR A 60 -8.45 4.31 2.18
CA TYR A 60 -8.25 5.63 2.77
C TYR A 60 -7.50 6.56 1.81
N PHE A 61 -6.35 6.13 1.28
CA PHE A 61 -5.54 6.95 0.38
C PHE A 61 -6.16 7.12 -1.01
N LEU A 62 -6.90 6.12 -1.52
CA LEU A 62 -7.67 6.27 -2.76
C LEU A 62 -8.77 7.33 -2.62
N LYS A 63 -9.44 7.43 -1.46
CA LYS A 63 -10.43 8.49 -1.21
C LYS A 63 -9.78 9.88 -1.32
N ILE A 64 -8.59 10.07 -0.76
CA ILE A 64 -7.85 11.33 -0.91
C ILE A 64 -7.54 11.61 -2.39
N CYS A 65 -7.03 10.62 -3.13
CA CYS A 65 -6.74 10.78 -4.56
C CYS A 65 -7.97 11.17 -5.37
N ASN A 66 -9.14 10.66 -5.00
CA ASN A 66 -10.42 10.93 -5.67
C ASN A 66 -11.11 12.22 -5.15
N GLY A 67 -10.46 12.99 -4.27
CA GLY A 67 -11.02 14.21 -3.70
C GLY A 67 -12.18 13.99 -2.72
N ILE A 68 -12.32 12.77 -2.19
CA ILE A 68 -13.33 12.39 -1.20
C ILE A 68 -12.74 12.57 0.19
N ASN A 69 -13.50 13.16 1.11
CA ASN A 69 -13.04 13.32 2.49
C ASN A 69 -12.81 11.97 3.16
N PRO A 70 -11.57 11.67 3.58
CA PRO A 70 -11.26 10.42 4.25
C PRO A 70 -11.67 10.47 5.72
N SER A 71 -11.88 9.30 6.32
CA SER A 71 -12.15 9.15 7.76
C SER A 71 -11.38 7.96 8.33
N LEU A 72 -11.16 7.95 9.65
CA LEU A 72 -10.49 6.84 10.33
C LEU A 72 -11.23 5.51 10.13
N SER A 73 -12.57 5.54 10.00
CA SER A 73 -13.40 4.36 9.76
C SER A 73 -13.06 3.64 8.44
N ASN A 74 -12.48 4.34 7.47
CA ASN A 74 -12.09 3.74 6.20
C ASN A 74 -11.01 2.64 6.37
N LEU A 75 -10.19 2.73 7.43
CA LEU A 75 -9.22 1.69 7.78
C LEU A 75 -9.91 0.33 8.02
N PHE A 76 -11.12 0.35 8.57
CA PHE A 76 -11.89 -0.86 8.89
C PHE A 76 -12.79 -1.32 7.74
N GLU A 77 -12.95 -0.54 6.67
CA GLU A 77 -13.69 -0.96 5.47
C GLU A 77 -13.03 -2.17 4.77
N GLY A 78 -11.72 -2.34 4.95
CA GLY A 78 -10.99 -3.49 4.41
C GLY A 78 -11.41 -4.85 4.98
N PHE A 79 -12.18 -4.88 6.07
CA PHE A 79 -12.74 -6.12 6.63
C PHE A 79 -13.98 -6.61 5.87
N LYS A 80 -14.60 -5.80 5.01
CA LYS A 80 -15.79 -6.22 4.26
C LYS A 80 -15.53 -7.42 3.35
N PRO A 81 -14.51 -7.41 2.44
CA PRO A 81 -14.16 -8.58 1.63
C PRO A 81 -13.12 -9.48 2.33
N LEU A 82 -13.33 -9.83 3.61
CA LEU A 82 -12.33 -10.46 4.48
C LEU A 82 -11.65 -11.66 3.84
N LEU A 83 -12.42 -12.60 3.30
CA LEU A 83 -11.86 -13.84 2.73
C LEU A 83 -10.96 -13.57 1.52
N ASN A 84 -11.42 -12.73 0.60
CA ASN A 84 -10.66 -12.37 -0.60
C ASN A 84 -9.34 -11.68 -0.25
N VAL A 85 -9.37 -10.78 0.73
CA VAL A 85 -8.18 -10.04 1.16
C VAL A 85 -7.18 -10.92 1.87
N LEU A 86 -7.64 -11.82 2.74
CA LEU A 86 -6.77 -12.76 3.44
C LEU A 86 -6.09 -13.72 2.46
N LEU A 87 -6.83 -14.27 1.49
CA LEU A 87 -6.26 -15.14 0.47
C LEU A 87 -5.23 -14.38 -0.39
N ALA A 88 -5.55 -13.16 -0.83
CA ALA A 88 -4.59 -12.33 -1.55
C ALA A 88 -3.34 -12.06 -0.71
N PHE A 89 -3.50 -11.69 0.57
CA PHE A 89 -2.40 -11.44 1.49
C PHE A 89 -1.48 -12.65 1.64
N ILE A 90 -2.05 -13.84 1.91
CA ILE A 90 -1.28 -15.08 2.09
C ILE A 90 -0.51 -15.42 0.81
N ILE A 91 -1.16 -15.35 -0.35
CA ILE A 91 -0.53 -15.70 -1.63
C ILE A 91 0.58 -14.72 -1.99
N ILE A 92 0.36 -13.41 -1.86
CA ILE A 92 1.37 -12.39 -2.14
C ILE A 92 2.60 -12.61 -1.26
N ASN A 93 2.39 -12.80 0.05
CA ASN A 93 3.51 -13.02 0.98
C ASN A 93 4.23 -14.35 0.71
N ALA A 94 3.51 -15.44 0.46
CA ALA A 94 4.10 -16.73 0.13
C ALA A 94 4.95 -16.66 -1.15
N LEU A 95 4.44 -16.08 -2.22
CA LEU A 95 5.17 -15.91 -3.49
C LEU A 95 6.38 -14.97 -3.33
N THR A 96 6.22 -13.89 -2.56
CA THR A 96 7.33 -12.96 -2.29
C THR A 96 8.43 -13.64 -1.49
N LEU A 97 8.09 -14.39 -0.43
CA LEU A 97 9.05 -15.14 0.38
C LEU A 97 9.76 -16.22 -0.43
N LEU A 98 9.03 -16.97 -1.26
CA LEU A 98 9.64 -17.92 -2.19
C LEU A 98 10.61 -17.23 -3.16
N GLY A 99 10.21 -16.10 -3.72
CA GLY A 99 11.08 -15.31 -4.60
C GLY A 99 12.34 -14.84 -3.89
N LEU A 100 12.23 -14.34 -2.64
CA LEU A 100 13.36 -13.92 -1.82
C LEU A 100 14.27 -15.08 -1.40
N PHE A 101 13.70 -16.26 -1.17
CA PHE A 101 14.46 -17.46 -0.82
C PHE A 101 15.37 -17.91 -1.96
N PHE A 102 14.89 -17.85 -3.20
CA PHE A 102 15.72 -18.22 -4.37
C PHE A 102 16.75 -17.14 -4.70
N LEU A 103 16.35 -15.87 -4.76
CA LEU A 103 17.22 -14.72 -5.02
C LEU A 103 16.47 -13.43 -4.64
N LEU A 104 17.20 -12.43 -4.14
CA LEU A 104 16.63 -11.13 -3.76
C LEU A 104 15.86 -10.45 -4.91
N VAL A 105 16.40 -10.52 -6.12
CA VAL A 105 15.82 -9.85 -7.31
C VAL A 105 14.44 -10.40 -7.69
N PRO A 106 14.21 -11.72 -7.84
CA PRO A 106 12.88 -12.26 -8.10
C PRO A 106 11.85 -11.88 -7.03
N GLY A 107 12.22 -11.90 -5.75
CA GLY A 107 11.33 -11.49 -4.67
C GLY A 107 10.85 -10.04 -4.80
N ILE A 108 11.77 -9.12 -5.12
CA ILE A 108 11.43 -7.71 -5.38
C ILE A 108 10.50 -7.59 -6.60
N ILE A 109 10.77 -8.31 -7.70
CA ILE A 109 9.95 -8.26 -8.90
C ILE A 109 8.53 -8.76 -8.62
N ILE A 110 8.39 -9.83 -7.83
CA ILE A 110 7.10 -10.40 -7.42
C ILE A 110 6.34 -9.40 -6.56
N SER A 111 6.98 -8.85 -5.53
CA SER A 111 6.33 -7.87 -4.64
C SER A 111 5.86 -6.62 -5.39
N LEU A 112 6.67 -6.10 -6.31
CA LEU A 112 6.29 -4.98 -7.17
C LEU A 112 5.15 -5.35 -8.13
N GLY A 113 5.14 -6.58 -8.67
CA GLY A 113 4.09 -7.06 -9.57
C GLY A 113 2.71 -7.13 -8.90
N PHE A 114 2.66 -7.50 -7.62
CA PHE A 114 1.41 -7.60 -6.86
C PHE A 114 1.10 -6.36 -6.00
N SER A 115 1.90 -5.32 -6.07
CA SER A 115 1.74 -4.11 -5.26
C SER A 115 0.40 -3.38 -5.45
N MET A 116 -0.24 -3.52 -6.62
CA MET A 116 -1.50 -2.85 -6.94
C MET A 116 -2.73 -3.69 -6.58
N THR A 117 -2.57 -4.94 -6.13
CA THR A 117 -3.67 -5.87 -5.83
C THR A 117 -4.68 -5.28 -4.84
N TYR A 118 -4.20 -4.68 -3.74
CA TYR A 118 -5.09 -4.10 -2.73
C TYR A 118 -5.85 -2.88 -3.26
N TYR A 119 -5.26 -2.08 -4.15
CA TYR A 119 -5.94 -0.95 -4.78
C TYR A 119 -7.04 -1.43 -5.74
N ILE A 120 -6.81 -2.55 -6.44
CA ILE A 120 -7.81 -3.16 -7.33
C ILE A 120 -8.98 -3.70 -6.51
N ILE A 121 -8.72 -4.44 -5.41
CA ILE A 121 -9.77 -4.94 -4.51
C ILE A 121 -10.52 -3.77 -3.84
N ALA A 122 -9.84 -2.66 -3.53
CA ALA A 122 -10.47 -1.48 -2.94
C ALA A 122 -11.50 -0.84 -3.88
N GLU A 123 -11.25 -0.83 -5.18
CA GLU A 123 -12.18 -0.29 -6.19
C GLU A 123 -13.23 -1.31 -6.65
N HIS A 124 -12.89 -2.61 -6.62
CA HIS A 124 -13.73 -3.73 -7.08
C HIS A 124 -13.85 -4.80 -5.98
N PRO A 125 -14.60 -4.55 -4.89
CA PRO A 125 -14.70 -5.47 -3.76
C PRO A 125 -15.34 -6.82 -4.12
N GLU A 126 -16.09 -6.88 -5.22
CA GLU A 126 -16.73 -8.07 -5.79
C GLU A 126 -15.76 -8.98 -6.55
N MET A 127 -14.59 -8.44 -6.96
CA MET A 127 -13.59 -9.18 -7.71
C MET A 127 -12.93 -10.25 -6.85
N GLN A 128 -12.75 -11.44 -7.40
CA GLN A 128 -12.05 -12.52 -6.71
C GLN A 128 -10.55 -12.21 -6.56
N PHE A 129 -9.92 -12.74 -5.52
CA PHE A 129 -8.50 -12.48 -5.23
C PHE A 129 -7.56 -12.88 -6.36
N ASN A 130 -7.84 -14.01 -7.04
CA ASN A 130 -7.05 -14.48 -8.18
C ASN A 130 -7.10 -13.52 -9.37
N GLU A 131 -8.28 -12.99 -9.68
CA GLU A 131 -8.48 -11.99 -10.73
C GLU A 131 -7.76 -10.69 -10.41
N ALA A 132 -7.85 -10.24 -9.13
CA ALA A 132 -7.15 -9.05 -8.66
C ALA A 132 -5.63 -9.20 -8.74
N LEU A 133 -5.08 -10.37 -8.41
CA LEU A 133 -3.67 -10.69 -8.55
C LEU A 133 -3.22 -10.65 -10.02
N GLU A 134 -3.98 -11.30 -10.90
CA GLU A 134 -3.67 -11.30 -12.34
C GLU A 134 -3.74 -9.90 -12.94
N CYS A 135 -4.75 -9.13 -12.56
CA CYS A 135 -4.93 -7.75 -13.01
C CYS A 135 -3.76 -6.86 -12.52
N SER A 136 -3.34 -7.02 -11.26
CA SER A 136 -2.17 -6.31 -10.72
C SER A 136 -0.90 -6.65 -11.49
N TRP A 137 -0.67 -7.93 -11.74
CA TRP A 137 0.51 -8.39 -12.47
C TRP A 137 0.58 -7.82 -13.89
N LYS A 138 -0.55 -7.84 -14.62
CA LYS A 138 -0.68 -7.26 -15.96
C LYS A 138 -0.51 -5.74 -15.94
N MET A 139 -1.13 -5.06 -14.98
CA MET A 139 -1.03 -3.60 -14.82
C MET A 139 0.41 -3.16 -14.55
N MET A 140 1.17 -3.95 -13.80
CA MET A 140 2.56 -3.66 -13.44
C MET A 140 3.58 -4.11 -14.51
N ASP A 141 3.13 -4.70 -15.61
CA ASP A 141 4.03 -5.03 -16.72
C ASP A 141 4.56 -3.73 -17.36
N GLY A 142 5.89 -3.66 -17.54
CA GLY A 142 6.57 -2.43 -17.96
C GLY A 142 6.70 -1.33 -16.88
N HIS A 143 5.90 -1.35 -15.80
CA HIS A 143 5.84 -0.29 -14.79
C HIS A 143 6.59 -0.59 -13.48
N LYS A 144 7.09 -1.82 -13.30
CA LYS A 144 7.79 -2.26 -12.07
C LYS A 144 9.01 -1.39 -11.74
N ARG A 145 9.77 -0.97 -12.78
CA ARG A 145 10.95 -0.09 -12.60
C ARG A 145 10.59 1.31 -12.13
N GLU A 146 9.49 1.85 -12.62
CA GLU A 146 9.00 3.18 -12.20
C GLU A 146 8.58 3.15 -10.73
N LEU A 147 7.81 2.12 -10.31
CA LEU A 147 7.40 1.97 -8.92
C LEU A 147 8.60 1.73 -8.00
N PHE A 148 9.56 0.92 -8.41
CA PHE A 148 10.82 0.76 -7.67
C PHE A 148 11.57 2.07 -7.51
N SER A 149 11.67 2.86 -8.59
CA SER A 149 12.28 4.19 -8.55
C SER A 149 11.52 5.16 -7.61
N LEU A 150 10.19 5.06 -7.56
CA LEU A 150 9.38 5.82 -6.60
C LEU A 150 9.77 5.49 -5.16
N HIS A 151 9.88 4.21 -4.80
CA HIS A 151 10.32 3.78 -3.47
C HIS A 151 11.73 4.29 -3.14
N LEU A 152 12.67 4.20 -4.08
CA LEU A 152 14.03 4.71 -3.89
C LEU A 152 14.07 6.23 -3.65
N ARG A 153 13.18 6.99 -4.28
CA ARG A 153 13.09 8.45 -4.06
C ARG A 153 12.61 8.82 -2.66
N PHE A 154 11.88 7.92 -2.00
CA PHE A 154 11.48 8.11 -0.61
C PHE A 154 12.58 7.73 0.40
N LEU A 155 13.58 6.94 0.00
CA LEU A 155 14.65 6.48 0.89
C LEU A 155 15.37 7.64 1.61
N PRO A 156 15.81 8.73 0.95
CA PRO A 156 16.42 9.87 1.63
C PRO A 156 15.50 10.51 2.69
N TRP A 157 14.20 10.58 2.41
CA TRP A 157 13.22 11.14 3.34
C TRP A 157 13.03 10.26 4.57
N TYR A 158 13.06 8.94 4.41
CA TYR A 158 13.05 8.01 5.54
C TYR A 158 14.33 8.11 6.39
N LEU A 159 15.51 8.27 5.75
CA LEU A 159 16.78 8.47 6.47
C LEU A 159 16.78 9.78 7.26
N ILE A 160 16.27 10.86 6.68
CA ILE A 160 16.10 12.14 7.38
C ILE A 160 15.09 11.98 8.53
N GLY A 161 13.96 11.30 8.28
CA GLY A 161 12.94 11.04 9.30
C GLY A 161 13.48 10.24 10.48
N LEU A 162 14.36 9.28 10.24
CA LEU A 162 15.01 8.49 11.29
C LEU A 162 15.97 9.35 12.14
N LEU A 163 16.66 10.31 11.52
CA LEU A 163 17.54 11.24 12.23
C LEU A 163 16.78 12.11 13.24
N PHE A 164 15.49 12.39 13.00
CA PHE A 164 14.61 13.13 13.90
C PHE A 164 13.80 12.18 14.82
N PHE A 165 14.48 11.22 15.49
CA PHE A 165 13.91 10.35 16.53
C PHE A 165 12.64 9.58 16.12
N VAL A 166 12.66 8.93 14.93
CA VAL A 166 11.53 8.10 14.45
C VAL A 166 10.25 8.90 14.17
N ILE A 167 9.99 10.01 14.86
CA ILE A 167 8.80 10.87 14.64
C ILE A 167 8.73 11.33 13.17
N GLY A 168 9.87 11.67 12.58
CA GLY A 168 9.94 12.06 11.17
C GLY A 168 9.48 10.97 10.20
N VAL A 169 9.69 9.70 10.54
CA VAL A 169 9.24 8.57 9.71
C VAL A 169 7.71 8.56 9.60
N PHE A 170 7.00 8.79 10.69
CA PHE A 170 5.52 8.84 10.69
C PHE A 170 4.95 9.98 9.84
N LEU A 171 5.73 11.03 9.61
CA LEU A 171 5.35 12.11 8.69
C LEU A 171 5.55 11.72 7.22
N VAL A 172 6.53 10.86 6.93
CA VAL A 172 6.85 10.41 5.56
C VAL A 172 5.90 9.31 5.10
N ILE A 173 5.49 8.40 5.98
CA ILE A 173 4.63 7.24 5.66
C ILE A 173 3.35 7.65 4.93
N PRO A 174 2.52 8.60 5.40
CA PRO A 174 1.30 9.00 4.69
C PRO A 174 1.58 9.57 3.30
N TRP A 175 2.64 10.36 3.16
CA TRP A 175 3.03 10.92 1.86
C TRP A 175 3.48 9.82 0.88
N HIS A 176 4.23 8.83 1.34
CA HIS A 176 4.64 7.69 0.52
C HIS A 176 3.42 6.87 0.06
N ASN A 177 2.52 6.50 0.98
CA ASN A 177 1.32 5.74 0.66
C ASN A 177 0.40 6.49 -0.33
N LEU A 178 0.20 7.80 -0.14
CA LEU A 178 -0.59 8.60 -1.08
C LEU A 178 0.09 8.69 -2.45
N SER A 179 1.44 8.75 -2.49
CA SER A 179 2.16 8.73 -3.77
C SER A 179 1.99 7.41 -4.51
N ILE A 180 1.95 6.27 -3.81
CA ILE A 180 1.65 4.96 -4.41
C ILE A 180 0.19 4.92 -4.91
N ALA A 181 -0.77 5.41 -4.13
CA ALA A 181 -2.17 5.50 -4.56
C ALA A 181 -2.34 6.39 -5.80
N SER A 182 -1.65 7.53 -5.84
CA SER A 182 -1.63 8.42 -7.01
C SER A 182 -0.97 7.76 -8.22
N TYR A 183 0.07 6.95 -8.01
CA TYR A 183 0.73 6.18 -9.06
C TYR A 183 -0.21 5.12 -9.64
N TYR A 184 -0.94 4.39 -8.79
CA TYR A 184 -1.97 3.45 -9.22
C TYR A 184 -3.02 4.13 -10.13
N GLN A 185 -3.56 5.28 -9.71
CA GLN A 185 -4.54 6.04 -10.49
C GLN A 185 -3.98 6.49 -11.85
N ALA A 186 -2.71 6.90 -11.89
CA ALA A 186 -2.06 7.32 -13.12
C ALA A 186 -1.88 6.17 -14.12
N ILE A 187 -1.44 4.99 -13.67
CA ILE A 187 -1.30 3.80 -14.54
C ILE A 187 -2.66 3.33 -15.01
N LYS A 188 -3.66 3.28 -14.13
CA LYS A 188 -5.02 2.90 -14.47
C LYS A 188 -5.57 3.75 -15.61
N LYS A 189 -5.37 5.08 -15.55
CA LYS A 189 -5.81 6.01 -16.57
C LYS A 189 -5.11 5.77 -17.92
N ASN A 190 -3.81 5.46 -17.91
CA ASN A 190 -3.07 5.15 -19.12
C ASN A 190 -3.58 3.85 -19.79
N ASN A 191 -3.78 2.78 -18.99
CA ASN A 191 -4.28 1.51 -19.50
C ASN A 191 -5.71 1.57 -20.08
N ILE A 192 -6.52 2.56 -19.67
CA ILE A 192 -7.83 2.80 -20.25
C ILE A 192 -7.72 3.53 -21.61
N ASN A 193 -6.75 4.43 -21.74
CA ASN A 193 -6.55 5.22 -22.97
C ASN A 193 -5.85 4.41 -24.09
N ASP A 194 -5.18 3.30 -23.75
CA ASP A 194 -4.47 2.44 -24.68
C ASP A 194 -5.37 1.28 -25.23
N ARG A 195 -6.66 1.24 -24.85
CA ARG A 195 -7.67 0.31 -25.37
C ARG A 195 -8.66 1.01 -26.29
#